data_5dfcf9aed5e005769c2fa0997624a0e8
#
_entry.id   5dfcf9aed5e005769c2fa0997624a0e8
#
_cell.length_a   1.000
_cell.length_b   1.000
_cell.length_c   1.000
_cell.angle_alpha   90.00
_cell.angle_beta   90.00
_cell.angle_gamma   90.00
#
_symmetry.space_group_name_H-M   'P 1'
#
loop_
_entity.id
_entity.type
_entity.pdbx_description
1 polymer ?
#
loop_
_entity_poly.entity_id
_entity_poly.type
_entity_poly.pdbx_seq_one_letter_code
_entity_poly.pdbx_strand_id
1 'polypeptide(L)'
;MAPHNIVDEGPTDLSQDVDSSSLLSPPPPPMSAKPPRILVIGAGSRGRTYARATISSSNGVVVAVAEPDEYKRKQFGRNFIHGIDEAPDGSLFADWRDFVDWETKRRERQSAGATVPEGVDAAFVCVLDEMHHEVVVGLAPLGLHVMCEKPLATTLTDCVDMYRALAPHQTDKVFSIGHVLRYSPHNIMLRKLLLEDRAIGDVLSVVHTEPVGWWHFSHSYVRGNWRRESTTAPSLLTKSCHDIDIILWLMCSPAPGSDEPPHLPSTVSSSGSLQFYKKSRKPKAAGDATNCLSCPVKQDCMYSSKMIYVGSKHQGLDTGNTHWPVSIVMPDIESFDKGKRKDALLSTLAEDYNESTPKSEVKKRNWFGRCVFESDNDVCDEQTVTMTWDEDPLDSNTHYVNSVGGRGSKQATFHMIAQTKKQCDRYSYIYGTEGEIYADSKTITIEDFQTGETKTFKPRLESLGHGGGDVGLTRQFILAVDRVKNHGWPAEKAQAEYIGCTLEEVIRSHAMVFAAEEARTDKKVVEWKEWWDAKVGQI
;
A
#
# COMPACT_ATOMS: atom_id res chain seq x y z
N MET A 1 24.79 -13.59 47.54
CA MET A 1 24.52 -14.68 46.61
C MET A 1 24.78 -14.10 45.24
N ALA A 2 25.78 -14.63 44.53
CA ALA A 2 26.09 -14.18 43.17
C ALA A 2 25.05 -14.73 42.18
N PRO A 3 24.68 -13.98 41.13
CA PRO A 3 23.77 -14.48 40.13
C PRO A 3 24.42 -15.64 39.37
N HIS A 4 23.69 -16.72 39.19
CA HIS A 4 24.09 -17.84 38.37
C HIS A 4 24.32 -17.33 36.93
N ASN A 5 25.46 -17.66 36.36
CA ASN A 5 25.70 -17.56 34.93
C ASN A 5 24.72 -18.49 34.21
N ILE A 6 23.70 -17.91 33.61
CA ILE A 6 22.92 -18.59 32.58
C ILE A 6 23.89 -18.67 31.39
N VAL A 7 24.32 -19.87 31.08
CA VAL A 7 24.99 -20.15 29.80
C VAL A 7 23.93 -19.95 28.74
N ASP A 8 24.05 -18.88 27.99
CA ASP A 8 23.24 -18.61 26.82
C ASP A 8 23.59 -19.70 25.78
N GLU A 9 22.88 -20.82 25.81
CA GLU A 9 22.89 -21.76 24.69
C GLU A 9 22.16 -21.03 23.58
N GLY A 10 22.97 -20.47 22.65
CA GLY A 10 22.46 -19.73 21.49
C GLY A 10 21.34 -20.51 20.80
N PRO A 11 20.35 -19.81 20.22
CA PRO A 11 19.15 -20.44 19.67
C PRO A 11 19.56 -21.52 18.68
N THR A 12 19.02 -22.73 18.88
CA THR A 12 19.08 -23.80 17.87
C THR A 12 18.40 -23.26 16.62
N ASP A 13 19.20 -22.92 15.61
CA ASP A 13 18.72 -22.35 14.33
C ASP A 13 17.94 -23.43 13.56
N LEU A 14 16.67 -23.58 13.90
CA LEU A 14 15.70 -24.41 13.16
C LEU A 14 15.06 -23.58 12.03
N SER A 15 15.88 -22.83 11.27
CA SER A 15 15.38 -22.09 10.13
C SER A 15 14.80 -23.06 9.10
N GLN A 16 13.49 -23.04 8.94
CA GLN A 16 12.80 -23.72 7.86
C GLN A 16 12.62 -22.72 6.71
N ASP A 17 13.27 -22.97 5.58
CA ASP A 17 12.93 -22.29 4.34
C ASP A 17 11.57 -22.80 3.85
N VAL A 18 10.51 -22.04 4.12
CA VAL A 18 9.17 -22.38 3.65
C VAL A 18 9.02 -21.87 2.22
N ASP A 19 8.67 -22.76 1.29
CA ASP A 19 8.31 -22.37 -0.06
C ASP A 19 7.04 -21.52 -0.03
N SER A 20 7.21 -20.21 -0.30
CA SER A 20 6.14 -19.22 -0.26
C SER A 20 5.05 -19.46 -1.30
N SER A 21 5.30 -20.25 -2.34
CA SER A 21 4.30 -20.55 -3.37
C SER A 21 3.12 -21.35 -2.83
N SER A 22 3.35 -22.20 -1.81
CA SER A 22 2.28 -22.98 -1.16
C SER A 22 1.37 -22.16 -0.25
N LEU A 23 1.79 -20.95 0.14
CA LEU A 23 1.06 -20.08 1.07
C LEU A 23 0.08 -19.14 0.36
N LEU A 24 0.16 -19.02 -0.96
CA LEU A 24 -0.53 -17.99 -1.73
C LEU A 24 -1.87 -18.42 -2.34
N SER A 25 -2.41 -19.55 -2.03
CA SER A 25 -3.69 -20.08 -2.51
C SER A 25 -3.58 -21.53 -2.99
N PRO A 26 -4.71 -22.21 -3.17
CA PRO A 26 -4.74 -23.46 -3.90
C PRO A 26 -4.03 -23.32 -5.25
N PRO A 27 -3.43 -24.38 -5.80
CA PRO A 27 -2.68 -24.30 -7.05
C PRO A 27 -3.51 -23.56 -8.11
N PRO A 28 -2.89 -22.63 -8.85
CA PRO A 28 -3.63 -21.86 -9.84
C PRO A 28 -4.29 -22.82 -10.83
N PRO A 29 -5.50 -22.49 -11.29
CA PRO A 29 -6.14 -23.28 -12.33
C PRO A 29 -5.28 -23.29 -13.59
N PRO A 30 -5.45 -24.26 -14.47
CA PRO A 30 -4.87 -24.19 -15.80
C PRO A 30 -5.17 -22.85 -16.45
N MET A 31 -4.19 -22.27 -17.13
CA MET A 31 -4.38 -21.01 -17.85
C MET A 31 -5.53 -21.13 -18.83
N SER A 32 -6.43 -20.15 -18.80
CA SER A 32 -7.57 -20.10 -19.72
C SER A 32 -7.10 -19.71 -21.13
N ALA A 33 -7.77 -20.25 -22.15
CA ALA A 33 -7.50 -19.88 -23.55
C ALA A 33 -7.82 -18.41 -23.85
N LYS A 34 -8.65 -17.76 -23.02
CA LYS A 34 -9.02 -16.34 -23.12
C LYS A 34 -8.54 -15.60 -21.88
N PRO A 35 -7.32 -15.02 -21.89
CA PRO A 35 -6.77 -14.33 -20.74
C PRO A 35 -7.61 -13.11 -20.33
N PRO A 36 -7.67 -12.77 -19.03
CA PRO A 36 -8.22 -11.49 -18.59
C PRO A 36 -7.52 -10.30 -19.24
N ARG A 37 -8.28 -9.34 -19.73
CA ARG A 37 -7.84 -8.16 -20.47
C ARG A 37 -7.89 -6.93 -19.58
N ILE A 38 -6.75 -6.29 -19.36
CA ILE A 38 -6.56 -5.28 -18.33
C ILE A 38 -6.35 -3.90 -18.95
N LEU A 39 -7.13 -2.92 -18.46
CA LEU A 39 -6.84 -1.49 -18.61
C LEU A 39 -5.99 -1.03 -17.42
N VAL A 40 -4.96 -0.24 -17.67
CA VAL A 40 -4.19 0.45 -16.61
C VAL A 40 -4.45 1.95 -16.70
N ILE A 41 -4.94 2.55 -15.62
CA ILE A 41 -5.17 3.99 -15.51
C ILE A 41 -4.08 4.58 -14.63
N GLY A 42 -3.17 5.36 -15.25
CA GLY A 42 -1.95 5.87 -14.63
C GLY A 42 -0.72 5.01 -14.94
N ALA A 43 0.17 5.52 -15.83
CA ALA A 43 1.42 4.85 -16.24
C ALA A 43 2.62 5.22 -15.35
N GLY A 44 2.37 5.58 -14.10
CA GLY A 44 3.37 5.88 -13.08
C GLY A 44 4.08 4.64 -12.53
N SER A 45 4.71 4.77 -11.38
CA SER A 45 5.44 3.67 -10.72
C SER A 45 4.53 2.47 -10.46
N ARG A 46 3.32 2.68 -9.91
CA ARG A 46 2.39 1.60 -9.55
C ARG A 46 1.83 0.89 -10.78
N GLY A 47 1.33 1.64 -11.78
CA GLY A 47 0.81 1.06 -13.02
C GLY A 47 1.84 0.19 -13.75
N ARG A 48 3.11 0.65 -13.81
CA ARG A 48 4.20 -0.16 -14.39
C ARG A 48 4.52 -1.41 -13.57
N THR A 49 4.46 -1.32 -12.24
CA THR A 49 4.69 -2.47 -11.37
C THR A 49 3.61 -3.54 -11.58
N TYR A 50 2.35 -3.16 -11.60
CA TYR A 50 1.25 -4.09 -11.83
C TYR A 50 1.21 -4.64 -13.26
N ALA A 51 1.52 -3.82 -14.27
CA ALA A 51 1.64 -4.30 -15.63
C ALA A 51 2.74 -5.36 -15.77
N ARG A 52 3.90 -5.14 -15.14
CA ARG A 52 5.00 -6.11 -15.09
C ARG A 52 4.60 -7.39 -14.35
N ALA A 53 3.95 -7.25 -13.19
CA ALA A 53 3.46 -8.39 -12.42
C ALA A 53 2.40 -9.19 -13.19
N THR A 54 1.50 -8.53 -13.92
CA THR A 54 0.53 -9.17 -14.80
C THR A 54 1.20 -10.12 -15.78
N ILE A 55 2.22 -9.65 -16.50
CA ILE A 55 2.91 -10.42 -17.52
C ILE A 55 3.77 -11.54 -16.92
N SER A 56 4.40 -11.29 -15.76
CA SER A 56 5.37 -12.24 -15.18
C SER A 56 4.75 -13.32 -14.29
N SER A 57 3.55 -13.11 -13.74
CA SER A 57 3.01 -13.99 -12.70
C SER A 57 1.59 -14.50 -12.96
N SER A 58 0.97 -14.17 -14.09
CA SER A 58 -0.40 -14.56 -14.42
C SER A 58 -0.61 -14.79 -15.91
N ASN A 59 -1.83 -15.18 -16.29
CA ASN A 59 -2.26 -15.27 -17.68
C ASN A 59 -2.91 -13.98 -18.18
N GLY A 60 -2.98 -12.92 -17.39
CA GLY A 60 -3.56 -11.65 -17.78
C GLY A 60 -2.75 -10.93 -18.87
N VAL A 61 -3.42 -10.13 -19.66
CA VAL A 61 -2.81 -9.27 -20.70
C VAL A 61 -3.20 -7.83 -20.51
N VAL A 62 -2.21 -6.94 -20.54
CA VAL A 62 -2.45 -5.50 -20.55
C VAL A 62 -2.78 -5.08 -21.98
N VAL A 63 -3.95 -4.49 -22.20
CA VAL A 63 -4.46 -4.17 -23.54
C VAL A 63 -4.71 -2.68 -23.75
N ALA A 64 -4.82 -1.92 -22.67
CA ALA A 64 -5.04 -0.48 -22.76
C ALA A 64 -4.38 0.27 -21.60
N VAL A 65 -4.05 1.53 -21.84
CA VAL A 65 -3.55 2.47 -20.84
C VAL A 65 -4.20 3.85 -21.01
N ALA A 66 -4.57 4.48 -19.89
CA ALA A 66 -4.97 5.87 -19.83
C ALA A 66 -3.94 6.67 -19.00
N GLU A 67 -3.25 7.63 -19.64
CA GLU A 67 -2.19 8.43 -19.01
C GLU A 67 -2.08 9.78 -19.72
N PRO A 68 -2.24 10.93 -19.05
CA PRO A 68 -2.17 12.23 -19.68
C PRO A 68 -0.77 12.59 -20.22
N ASP A 69 0.29 12.14 -19.55
CA ASP A 69 1.65 12.39 -20.01
C ASP A 69 1.96 11.54 -21.25
N GLU A 70 2.17 12.21 -22.39
CA GLU A 70 2.38 11.56 -23.69
C GLU A 70 3.61 10.64 -23.70
N TYR A 71 4.70 11.07 -23.06
CA TYR A 71 5.93 10.26 -22.99
C TYR A 71 5.68 8.97 -22.20
N LYS A 72 5.09 9.08 -21.01
CA LYS A 72 4.75 7.91 -20.19
C LYS A 72 3.78 6.98 -20.89
N ARG A 73 2.74 7.53 -21.53
CA ARG A 73 1.73 6.76 -22.26
C ARG A 73 2.34 5.96 -23.40
N LYS A 74 3.15 6.61 -24.24
CA LYS A 74 3.85 5.94 -25.36
C LYS A 74 4.85 4.89 -24.87
N GLN A 75 5.64 5.22 -23.85
CA GLN A 75 6.60 4.28 -23.27
C GLN A 75 5.89 3.07 -22.65
N PHE A 76 4.76 3.28 -21.95
CA PHE A 76 3.96 2.22 -21.38
C PHE A 76 3.38 1.30 -22.47
N GLY A 77 2.80 1.88 -23.52
CA GLY A 77 2.27 1.15 -24.67
C GLY A 77 3.31 0.24 -25.32
N ARG A 78 4.50 0.77 -25.58
CA ARG A 78 5.63 0.00 -26.13
C ARG A 78 6.08 -1.13 -25.20
N ASN A 79 6.13 -0.90 -23.91
CA ASN A 79 6.68 -1.87 -22.96
C ASN A 79 5.71 -3.01 -22.62
N PHE A 80 4.39 -2.76 -22.69
CA PHE A 80 3.40 -3.67 -22.10
C PHE A 80 2.25 -4.05 -23.03
N ILE A 81 2.02 -3.34 -24.17
CA ILE A 81 0.84 -3.53 -25.02
C ILE A 81 1.23 -4.00 -26.42
N HIS A 82 2.00 -3.20 -27.17
CA HIS A 82 2.19 -3.42 -28.59
C HIS A 82 3.66 -3.58 -29.04
N GLY A 83 4.63 -3.41 -28.13
CA GLY A 83 6.05 -3.54 -28.50
C GLY A 83 6.49 -2.47 -29.50
N ILE A 84 7.03 -2.91 -30.63
CA ILE A 84 7.48 -2.05 -31.74
C ILE A 84 6.40 -1.85 -32.81
N ASP A 85 5.27 -2.56 -32.71
CA ASP A 85 4.17 -2.48 -33.66
C ASP A 85 3.38 -1.17 -33.50
N GLU A 86 2.50 -0.89 -34.45
CA GLU A 86 1.55 0.20 -34.34
C GLU A 86 0.55 -0.05 -33.20
N ALA A 87 0.24 0.99 -32.44
CA ALA A 87 -0.68 0.86 -31.31
C ALA A 87 -2.10 0.51 -31.80
N PRO A 88 -2.70 -0.57 -31.30
CA PRO A 88 -4.07 -0.93 -31.65
C PRO A 88 -5.07 0.18 -31.30
N ASP A 89 -6.14 0.30 -32.10
CA ASP A 89 -7.26 1.17 -31.76
C ASP A 89 -7.82 0.80 -30.36
N GLY A 90 -8.11 1.79 -29.54
CA GLY A 90 -8.60 1.59 -28.19
C GLY A 90 -7.55 1.11 -27.18
N SER A 91 -6.26 1.33 -27.43
CA SER A 91 -5.18 0.92 -26.53
C SER A 91 -4.50 2.07 -25.77
N LEU A 92 -4.47 3.29 -26.32
CA LEU A 92 -3.77 4.44 -25.74
C LEU A 92 -4.72 5.64 -25.59
N PHE A 93 -5.01 6.03 -24.35
CA PHE A 93 -5.90 7.14 -24.03
C PHE A 93 -5.16 8.23 -23.27
N ALA A 94 -5.45 9.50 -23.58
CA ALA A 94 -4.89 10.64 -22.85
C ALA A 94 -5.58 10.84 -21.50
N ASP A 95 -6.86 10.54 -21.43
CA ASP A 95 -7.68 10.60 -20.21
C ASP A 95 -8.49 9.31 -20.05
N TRP A 96 -8.75 8.92 -18.81
CA TRP A 96 -9.58 7.75 -18.53
C TRP A 96 -11.03 7.93 -19.00
N ARG A 97 -11.51 9.17 -19.11
CA ARG A 97 -12.84 9.50 -19.65
C ARG A 97 -12.92 9.19 -21.13
N ASP A 98 -11.83 9.40 -21.88
CA ASP A 98 -11.75 9.03 -23.30
C ASP A 98 -11.92 7.51 -23.47
N PHE A 99 -11.37 6.72 -22.53
CA PHE A 99 -11.60 5.28 -22.51
C PHE A 99 -13.07 4.94 -22.20
N VAL A 100 -13.70 5.59 -21.22
CA VAL A 100 -15.11 5.36 -20.89
C VAL A 100 -15.99 5.63 -22.11
N ASP A 101 -15.78 6.74 -22.79
CA ASP A 101 -16.50 7.11 -24.00
C ASP A 101 -16.29 6.12 -25.14
N TRP A 102 -15.05 5.68 -25.33
CA TRP A 102 -14.69 4.68 -26.35
C TRP A 102 -15.35 3.33 -26.07
N GLU A 103 -15.25 2.84 -24.86
CA GLU A 103 -15.83 1.54 -24.45
C GLU A 103 -17.36 1.55 -24.51
N THR A 104 -17.98 2.66 -24.13
CA THR A 104 -19.44 2.81 -24.24
C THR A 104 -19.88 2.71 -25.71
N LYS A 105 -19.24 3.46 -26.61
CA LYS A 105 -19.52 3.40 -28.06
C LYS A 105 -19.20 2.03 -28.65
N ARG A 106 -18.13 1.39 -28.19
CA ARG A 106 -17.78 0.02 -28.58
C ARG A 106 -18.90 -0.97 -28.23
N ARG A 107 -19.46 -0.88 -27.03
CA ARG A 107 -20.59 -1.73 -26.56
C ARG A 107 -21.87 -1.44 -27.33
N GLU A 108 -22.19 -0.18 -27.59
CA GLU A 108 -23.35 0.21 -28.43
C GLU A 108 -23.25 -0.39 -29.83
N ARG A 109 -22.09 -0.29 -30.47
CA ARG A 109 -21.84 -0.89 -31.79
C ARG A 109 -21.93 -2.41 -31.76
N GLN A 110 -21.40 -3.05 -30.71
CA GLN A 110 -21.51 -4.50 -30.51
C GLN A 110 -22.98 -4.94 -30.39
N SER A 111 -23.76 -4.21 -29.59
CA SER A 111 -25.21 -4.48 -29.41
C SER A 111 -26.01 -4.26 -30.69
N ALA A 112 -25.54 -3.37 -31.58
CA ALA A 112 -26.09 -3.15 -32.91
C ALA A 112 -25.63 -4.19 -33.94
N GLY A 113 -24.86 -5.21 -33.53
CA GLY A 113 -24.39 -6.30 -34.41
C GLY A 113 -23.11 -6.00 -35.20
N ALA A 114 -22.43 -4.89 -34.92
CA ALA A 114 -21.16 -4.57 -35.57
C ALA A 114 -20.00 -5.44 -35.00
N THR A 115 -19.06 -5.80 -35.87
CA THR A 115 -17.79 -6.37 -35.44
C THR A 115 -16.96 -5.27 -34.76
N VAL A 116 -16.59 -5.46 -33.50
CA VAL A 116 -15.80 -4.52 -32.70
C VAL A 116 -14.62 -5.22 -32.04
N PRO A 117 -13.55 -4.50 -31.67
CA PRO A 117 -12.47 -5.07 -30.88
C PRO A 117 -13.01 -5.67 -29.58
N GLU A 118 -12.31 -6.69 -29.04
CA GLU A 118 -12.63 -7.26 -27.74
C GLU A 118 -12.37 -6.21 -26.65
N GLY A 119 -13.33 -6.01 -25.74
CA GLY A 119 -13.25 -5.05 -24.64
C GLY A 119 -12.30 -5.47 -23.52
N VAL A 120 -12.24 -4.68 -22.45
CA VAL A 120 -11.49 -5.02 -21.24
C VAL A 120 -12.39 -5.70 -20.21
N ASP A 121 -11.80 -6.54 -19.37
CA ASP A 121 -12.48 -7.23 -18.26
C ASP A 121 -12.29 -6.50 -16.94
N ALA A 122 -11.12 -5.89 -16.74
CA ALA A 122 -10.73 -5.28 -15.49
C ALA A 122 -9.90 -4.01 -15.67
N ALA A 123 -9.92 -3.16 -14.65
CA ALA A 123 -9.14 -1.94 -14.59
C ALA A 123 -8.23 -1.91 -13.35
N PHE A 124 -6.97 -1.50 -13.53
CA PHE A 124 -6.06 -1.09 -12.46
C PHE A 124 -6.08 0.42 -12.37
N VAL A 125 -6.54 0.96 -11.24
CA VAL A 125 -6.59 2.40 -10.96
C VAL A 125 -5.33 2.77 -10.17
N CYS A 126 -4.38 3.42 -10.85
CA CYS A 126 -3.03 3.73 -10.36
C CYS A 126 -2.70 5.23 -10.52
N VAL A 127 -3.71 6.06 -10.41
CA VAL A 127 -3.61 7.53 -10.47
C VAL A 127 -3.14 8.11 -9.13
N LEU A 128 -3.16 9.42 -8.97
CA LEU A 128 -2.89 10.07 -7.68
C LEU A 128 -4.05 9.81 -6.70
N ASP A 129 -3.74 9.79 -5.42
CA ASP A 129 -4.66 9.42 -4.33
C ASP A 129 -5.99 10.21 -4.39
N GLU A 130 -5.90 11.52 -4.67
CA GLU A 130 -7.05 12.44 -4.78
C GLU A 130 -7.95 12.17 -6.00
N MET A 131 -7.50 11.35 -6.95
CA MET A 131 -8.26 11.01 -8.16
C MET A 131 -8.96 9.64 -8.08
N HIS A 132 -8.66 8.81 -7.08
CA HIS A 132 -9.20 7.46 -6.99
C HIS A 132 -10.73 7.44 -7.01
N HIS A 133 -11.35 8.29 -6.19
CA HIS A 133 -12.82 8.39 -6.10
C HIS A 133 -13.44 8.67 -7.47
N GLU A 134 -13.00 9.73 -8.15
CA GLU A 134 -13.57 10.14 -9.43
C GLU A 134 -13.45 9.05 -10.50
N VAL A 135 -12.27 8.40 -10.57
CA VAL A 135 -12.00 7.33 -11.53
C VAL A 135 -12.85 6.10 -11.25
N VAL A 136 -12.87 5.62 -10.01
CA VAL A 136 -13.60 4.38 -9.66
C VAL A 136 -15.11 4.56 -9.83
N VAL A 137 -15.67 5.69 -9.37
CA VAL A 137 -17.10 6.00 -9.55
C VAL A 137 -17.44 6.15 -11.03
N GLY A 138 -16.56 6.80 -11.82
CA GLY A 138 -16.75 6.95 -13.27
C GLY A 138 -16.65 5.64 -14.05
N LEU A 139 -15.91 4.64 -13.56
CA LEU A 139 -15.83 3.31 -14.15
C LEU A 139 -16.99 2.38 -13.76
N ALA A 140 -17.64 2.63 -12.62
CA ALA A 140 -18.66 1.73 -12.05
C ALA A 140 -19.78 1.37 -13.06
N PRO A 141 -20.32 2.30 -13.88
CA PRO A 141 -21.36 1.97 -14.88
C PRO A 141 -20.90 0.97 -15.95
N LEU A 142 -19.59 0.84 -16.17
CA LEU A 142 -19.04 -0.14 -17.11
C LEU A 142 -19.06 -1.57 -16.54
N GLY A 143 -19.27 -1.75 -15.24
CA GLY A 143 -19.29 -3.08 -14.60
C GLY A 143 -18.01 -3.86 -14.89
N LEU A 144 -16.85 -3.26 -14.67
CA LEU A 144 -15.55 -3.91 -14.76
C LEU A 144 -15.15 -4.48 -13.40
N HIS A 145 -14.30 -5.50 -13.39
CA HIS A 145 -13.54 -5.82 -12.19
C HIS A 145 -12.56 -4.69 -11.91
N VAL A 146 -12.38 -4.27 -10.65
CA VAL A 146 -11.54 -3.12 -10.32
C VAL A 146 -10.50 -3.45 -9.25
N MET A 147 -9.24 -3.12 -9.52
CA MET A 147 -8.19 -3.04 -8.52
C MET A 147 -7.75 -1.59 -8.39
N CYS A 148 -8.00 -0.98 -7.23
CA CYS A 148 -7.65 0.41 -6.94
C CYS A 148 -6.40 0.47 -6.05
N GLU A 149 -5.47 1.39 -6.34
CA GLU A 149 -4.37 1.68 -5.43
C GLU A 149 -4.87 2.26 -4.09
N LYS A 150 -4.04 2.08 -3.08
CA LYS A 150 -4.30 2.67 -1.76
C LYS A 150 -3.79 4.13 -1.70
N PRO A 151 -4.35 4.98 -0.82
CA PRO A 151 -5.57 4.75 -0.04
C PRO A 151 -6.81 4.71 -0.95
N LEU A 152 -7.90 4.12 -0.47
CA LEU A 152 -9.14 4.04 -1.27
C LEU A 152 -9.56 5.41 -1.79
N ALA A 153 -9.62 6.41 -0.89
CA ALA A 153 -9.77 7.82 -1.21
C ALA A 153 -9.13 8.69 -0.14
N THR A 154 -9.06 10.00 -0.36
CA THR A 154 -8.45 10.97 0.57
C THR A 154 -9.40 11.49 1.64
N THR A 155 -10.70 11.21 1.53
CA THR A 155 -11.72 11.54 2.53
C THR A 155 -12.60 10.33 2.84
N LEU A 156 -13.17 10.30 4.06
CA LEU A 156 -14.10 9.25 4.45
C LEU A 156 -15.37 9.25 3.59
N THR A 157 -15.88 10.43 3.25
CA THR A 157 -17.06 10.57 2.39
C THR A 157 -16.82 9.92 1.04
N ASP A 158 -15.67 10.20 0.40
CA ASP A 158 -15.32 9.59 -0.89
C ASP A 158 -15.16 8.07 -0.78
N CYS A 159 -14.61 7.56 0.33
CA CYS A 159 -14.54 6.12 0.58
C CYS A 159 -15.93 5.48 0.61
N VAL A 160 -16.87 6.10 1.32
CA VAL A 160 -18.26 5.62 1.41
C VAL A 160 -18.98 5.72 0.05
N ASP A 161 -18.75 6.78 -0.71
CA ASP A 161 -19.33 6.94 -2.04
C ASP A 161 -18.79 5.89 -3.03
N MET A 162 -17.49 5.56 -2.96
CA MET A 162 -16.90 4.46 -3.73
C MET A 162 -17.53 3.12 -3.35
N TYR A 163 -17.74 2.87 -2.05
CA TYR A 163 -18.46 1.68 -1.60
C TYR A 163 -19.84 1.60 -2.26
N ARG A 164 -20.65 2.66 -2.17
CA ARG A 164 -22.00 2.71 -2.75
C ARG A 164 -22.02 2.51 -4.26
N ALA A 165 -20.99 2.99 -4.96
CA ALA A 165 -20.84 2.79 -6.40
C ALA A 165 -20.48 1.34 -6.78
N LEU A 166 -19.70 0.64 -5.94
CA LEU A 166 -19.21 -0.71 -6.20
C LEU A 166 -20.13 -1.82 -5.64
N ALA A 167 -20.80 -1.56 -4.51
CA ALA A 167 -21.64 -2.55 -3.84
C ALA A 167 -22.68 -3.23 -4.75
N PRO A 168 -23.38 -2.53 -5.67
CA PRO A 168 -24.33 -3.17 -6.59
C PRO A 168 -23.68 -4.20 -7.53
N HIS A 169 -22.38 -4.16 -7.72
CA HIS A 169 -21.64 -5.05 -8.63
C HIS A 169 -20.94 -6.23 -7.92
N GLN A 170 -21.03 -6.34 -6.59
CA GLN A 170 -20.33 -7.37 -5.83
C GLN A 170 -20.74 -8.81 -6.18
N THR A 171 -21.96 -9.00 -6.69
CA THR A 171 -22.46 -10.32 -7.10
C THR A 171 -21.81 -10.87 -8.36
N ASP A 172 -21.28 -10.00 -9.22
CA ASP A 172 -20.74 -10.38 -10.53
C ASP A 172 -19.34 -9.82 -10.82
N LYS A 173 -18.82 -8.94 -9.97
CA LYS A 173 -17.47 -8.34 -10.10
C LYS A 173 -16.67 -8.42 -8.82
N VAL A 174 -15.38 -8.68 -8.97
CA VAL A 174 -14.42 -8.61 -7.87
C VAL A 174 -13.85 -7.20 -7.76
N PHE A 175 -13.60 -6.79 -6.52
CA PHE A 175 -12.91 -5.56 -6.18
C PHE A 175 -11.68 -5.85 -5.34
N SER A 176 -10.58 -5.17 -5.59
CA SER A 176 -9.37 -5.24 -4.76
C SER A 176 -8.80 -3.85 -4.51
N ILE A 177 -8.12 -3.71 -3.38
CA ILE A 177 -7.40 -2.51 -2.99
C ILE A 177 -5.90 -2.80 -2.90
N GLY A 178 -5.06 -1.80 -3.14
CA GLY A 178 -3.59 -1.87 -3.07
C GLY A 178 -3.00 -2.20 -1.70
N HIS A 179 -3.69 -2.95 -0.84
CA HIS A 179 -3.18 -3.45 0.44
C HIS A 179 -2.20 -4.61 0.25
N VAL A 180 -1.10 -4.32 -0.43
CA VAL A 180 -0.08 -5.30 -0.86
C VAL A 180 0.50 -6.13 0.29
N LEU A 181 0.49 -5.63 1.52
CA LEU A 181 1.00 -6.34 2.68
C LEU A 181 0.21 -7.62 3.00
N ARG A 182 -1.09 -7.67 2.70
CA ARG A 182 -1.90 -8.89 2.87
C ARG A 182 -1.43 -10.03 1.97
N TYR A 183 -0.73 -9.72 0.88
CA TYR A 183 -0.28 -10.69 -0.14
C TYR A 183 1.21 -11.00 -0.06
N SER A 184 1.93 -10.43 0.90
CA SER A 184 3.32 -10.81 1.18
C SER A 184 3.35 -12.23 1.79
N PRO A 185 4.18 -13.14 1.27
CA PRO A 185 4.34 -14.49 1.84
C PRO A 185 4.65 -14.47 3.34
N HIS A 186 5.43 -13.50 3.79
CA HIS A 186 5.74 -13.31 5.22
C HIS A 186 4.46 -13.05 6.04
N ASN A 187 3.62 -12.11 5.61
CA ASN A 187 2.43 -11.75 6.38
C ASN A 187 1.32 -12.82 6.29
N ILE A 188 1.24 -13.55 5.17
CA ILE A 188 0.37 -14.72 5.03
C ILE A 188 0.78 -15.81 6.03
N MET A 189 2.10 -16.11 6.13
CA MET A 189 2.62 -17.03 7.10
C MET A 189 2.33 -16.57 8.54
N LEU A 190 2.58 -15.30 8.85
CA LEU A 190 2.31 -14.73 10.16
C LEU A 190 0.83 -14.89 10.54
N ARG A 191 -0.09 -14.59 9.61
CA ARG A 191 -1.52 -14.77 9.83
C ARG A 191 -1.87 -16.25 10.09
N LYS A 192 -1.31 -17.17 9.30
CA LYS A 192 -1.50 -18.61 9.50
C LYS A 192 -1.07 -19.03 10.90
N LEU A 193 0.13 -18.65 11.32
CA LEU A 193 0.66 -18.97 12.64
C LEU A 193 -0.21 -18.42 13.78
N LEU A 194 -0.81 -17.23 13.60
CA LEU A 194 -1.65 -16.60 14.62
C LEU A 194 -3.07 -17.19 14.66
N LEU A 195 -3.74 -17.35 13.51
CA LEU A 195 -5.17 -17.62 13.45
C LEU A 195 -5.51 -19.10 13.17
N GLU A 196 -4.65 -19.83 12.44
CA GLU A 196 -4.88 -21.25 12.15
C GLU A 196 -4.13 -22.15 13.13
N ASP A 197 -2.81 -21.97 13.21
CA ASP A 197 -1.94 -22.80 14.04
C ASP A 197 -2.02 -22.40 15.53
N ARG A 198 -2.49 -21.17 15.84
CA ARG A 198 -2.55 -20.59 17.20
C ARG A 198 -1.23 -20.76 17.97
N ALA A 199 -0.13 -20.50 17.26
CA ALA A 199 1.22 -20.84 17.72
C ALA A 199 1.67 -20.13 19.01
N ILE A 200 0.93 -19.11 19.46
CA ILE A 200 1.15 -18.40 20.73
C ILE A 200 -0.14 -18.32 21.59
N GLY A 201 -1.13 -19.17 21.31
CA GLY A 201 -2.43 -19.11 21.97
C GLY A 201 -3.26 -17.89 21.54
N ASP A 202 -3.99 -17.29 22.48
CA ASP A 202 -4.77 -16.07 22.23
C ASP A 202 -3.85 -14.84 22.20
N VAL A 203 -4.00 -14.02 21.17
CA VAL A 203 -3.23 -12.78 21.07
C VAL A 203 -3.72 -11.75 22.07
N LEU A 204 -2.83 -11.25 22.92
CA LEU A 204 -3.09 -10.24 23.93
C LEU A 204 -2.66 -8.84 23.50
N SER A 205 -1.52 -8.73 22.82
CA SER A 205 -0.98 -7.43 22.43
C SER A 205 -0.15 -7.51 21.16
N VAL A 206 -0.23 -6.45 20.35
CA VAL A 206 0.62 -6.23 19.17
C VAL A 206 1.29 -4.87 19.26
N VAL A 207 2.60 -4.82 19.05
CA VAL A 207 3.36 -3.58 18.82
C VAL A 207 3.94 -3.63 17.42
N HIS A 208 3.40 -2.85 16.50
CA HIS A 208 3.78 -2.82 15.10
C HIS A 208 4.44 -1.49 14.73
N THR A 209 5.57 -1.54 14.03
CA THR A 209 6.30 -0.33 13.62
C THR A 209 6.52 -0.28 12.12
N GLU A 210 6.15 0.85 11.51
CA GLU A 210 6.53 1.26 10.15
C GLU A 210 7.71 2.23 10.18
N PRO A 211 8.93 1.76 9.95
CA PRO A 211 10.13 2.58 9.87
C PRO A 211 10.29 3.09 8.43
N VAL A 212 9.72 4.26 8.10
CA VAL A 212 9.64 4.77 6.73
C VAL A 212 11.02 4.97 6.09
N GLY A 213 11.97 5.48 6.87
CA GLY A 213 13.31 5.80 6.41
C GLY A 213 13.49 7.29 6.08
N TRP A 214 14.52 7.90 6.67
CA TRP A 214 14.74 9.34 6.66
C TRP A 214 14.82 9.97 5.25
N TRP A 215 15.45 9.30 4.29
CA TRP A 215 15.58 9.84 2.93
C TRP A 215 14.33 9.56 2.09
N HIS A 216 13.67 8.41 2.28
CA HIS A 216 12.40 8.10 1.63
C HIS A 216 11.31 9.08 2.09
N PHE A 217 11.21 9.33 3.40
CA PHE A 217 10.26 10.31 3.92
C PHE A 217 10.54 11.71 3.36
N SER A 218 11.82 12.13 3.35
CA SER A 218 12.21 13.44 2.78
C SER A 218 11.89 13.57 1.29
N HIS A 219 11.94 12.48 0.52
CA HIS A 219 11.55 12.44 -0.88
C HIS A 219 10.03 12.55 -1.06
N SER A 220 9.27 11.69 -0.39
CA SER A 220 7.84 11.50 -0.66
C SER A 220 6.94 12.46 0.13
N TYR A 221 7.28 12.70 1.41
CA TYR A 221 6.43 13.37 2.40
C TYR A 221 6.91 14.77 2.79
N VAL A 222 8.08 15.19 2.30
CA VAL A 222 8.60 16.54 2.52
C VAL A 222 8.70 17.32 1.21
N ARG A 223 9.17 16.71 0.12
CA ARG A 223 9.32 17.35 -1.20
C ARG A 223 8.31 16.88 -2.24
N GLY A 224 7.79 15.68 -2.05
CA GLY A 224 6.93 14.97 -2.98
C GLY A 224 5.46 15.26 -2.84
N ASN A 225 4.65 14.42 -3.49
CA ASN A 225 3.21 14.60 -3.62
C ASN A 225 2.47 14.56 -2.27
N TRP A 226 2.93 13.73 -1.34
CA TRP A 226 2.28 13.51 -0.04
C TRP A 226 2.75 14.47 1.08
N ARG A 227 3.32 15.63 0.73
CA ARG A 227 3.87 16.57 1.71
C ARG A 227 2.85 17.42 2.46
N ARG A 228 1.60 17.45 1.97
CA ARG A 228 0.56 18.34 2.55
C ARG A 228 -0.75 17.61 2.75
N GLU A 229 -1.29 17.70 3.97
CA GLU A 229 -2.60 17.14 4.30
C GLU A 229 -3.72 17.74 3.42
N SER A 230 -3.65 19.04 3.13
CA SER A 230 -4.69 19.76 2.39
C SER A 230 -4.74 19.46 0.88
N THR A 231 -3.71 18.85 0.30
CA THR A 231 -3.66 18.50 -1.14
C THR A 231 -3.81 17.01 -1.38
N THR A 232 -3.48 16.21 -0.38
CA THR A 232 -3.64 14.74 -0.41
C THR A 232 -4.37 14.28 0.84
N ALA A 233 -3.64 13.86 1.88
CA ALA A 233 -4.20 13.43 3.15
C ALA A 233 -3.08 13.33 4.20
N PRO A 234 -3.40 13.11 5.49
CA PRO A 234 -2.41 12.84 6.53
C PRO A 234 -1.49 11.67 6.17
N SER A 235 -0.25 11.70 6.68
CA SER A 235 0.72 10.63 6.45
C SER A 235 0.25 9.26 6.94
N LEU A 236 -0.57 9.20 7.98
CA LEU A 236 -1.19 7.96 8.43
C LEU A 236 -2.05 7.32 7.33
N LEU A 237 -2.77 8.10 6.55
CA LEU A 237 -3.57 7.58 5.43
C LEU A 237 -2.69 7.27 4.22
N THR A 238 -1.89 8.22 3.76
CA THR A 238 -1.14 8.08 2.50
C THR A 238 0.02 7.10 2.61
N LYS A 239 0.59 6.91 3.81
CA LYS A 239 1.69 5.97 4.07
C LYS A 239 1.25 4.72 4.79
N SER A 240 0.57 4.85 5.92
CA SER A 240 0.43 3.78 6.91
C SER A 240 -0.97 3.15 6.95
N CYS A 241 -1.84 3.44 5.97
CA CYS A 241 -3.12 2.74 5.88
C CYS A 241 -2.94 1.22 5.74
N HIS A 242 -1.86 0.75 5.08
CA HIS A 242 -1.50 -0.67 5.05
C HIS A 242 -1.23 -1.26 6.44
N ASP A 243 -0.62 -0.46 7.34
CA ASP A 243 -0.18 -0.92 8.64
C ASP A 243 -1.37 -1.01 9.60
N ILE A 244 -2.29 -0.06 9.52
CA ILE A 244 -3.58 -0.13 10.21
C ILE A 244 -4.40 -1.31 9.66
N ASP A 245 -4.43 -1.50 8.35
CA ASP A 245 -5.10 -2.63 7.71
C ASP A 245 -4.54 -3.98 8.16
N ILE A 246 -3.21 -4.16 8.19
CA ILE A 246 -2.56 -5.39 8.66
C ILE A 246 -2.91 -5.69 10.13
N ILE A 247 -2.91 -4.68 10.99
CA ILE A 247 -3.29 -4.87 12.39
C ILE A 247 -4.74 -5.34 12.49
N LEU A 248 -5.67 -4.69 11.78
CA LEU A 248 -7.07 -5.11 11.78
C LEU A 248 -7.25 -6.51 11.16
N TRP A 249 -6.52 -6.82 10.09
CA TRP A 249 -6.56 -8.14 9.45
C TRP A 249 -6.07 -9.27 10.36
N LEU A 250 -5.06 -9.02 11.20
CA LEU A 250 -4.53 -9.99 12.16
C LEU A 250 -5.37 -10.07 13.43
N MET A 251 -5.93 -8.93 13.90
CA MET A 251 -6.56 -8.83 15.21
C MET A 251 -8.09 -8.95 15.18
N CYS A 252 -8.73 -8.59 14.06
CA CYS A 252 -10.19 -8.61 13.96
C CYS A 252 -10.72 -9.85 13.25
N SER A 253 -9.95 -10.45 12.34
CA SER A 253 -10.44 -11.59 11.56
C SER A 253 -10.72 -12.80 12.45
N PRO A 254 -11.84 -13.51 12.25
CA PRO A 254 -12.04 -14.82 12.84
C PRO A 254 -11.05 -15.84 12.28
N ALA A 255 -10.99 -17.01 12.89
CA ALA A 255 -10.22 -18.12 12.35
C ALA A 255 -10.73 -18.49 10.95
N PRO A 256 -9.86 -18.88 10.01
CA PRO A 256 -10.28 -19.29 8.67
C PRO A 256 -11.33 -20.41 8.72
N GLY A 257 -12.41 -20.21 7.96
CA GLY A 257 -13.54 -21.16 7.92
C GLY A 257 -14.53 -21.04 9.08
N SER A 258 -14.34 -20.08 10.00
CA SER A 258 -15.32 -19.75 11.03
C SER A 258 -16.39 -18.78 10.48
N ASP A 259 -17.64 -18.98 10.88
CA ASP A 259 -18.75 -18.06 10.59
C ASP A 259 -18.88 -16.95 11.66
N GLU A 260 -17.91 -16.84 12.56
CA GLU A 260 -17.92 -15.81 13.61
C GLU A 260 -17.74 -14.41 12.99
N PRO A 261 -18.45 -13.41 13.53
CA PRO A 261 -18.23 -12.02 13.10
C PRO A 261 -16.84 -11.53 13.50
N PRO A 262 -16.30 -10.52 12.82
CA PRO A 262 -15.02 -9.92 13.20
C PRO A 262 -15.08 -9.32 14.62
N HIS A 263 -14.04 -9.52 15.42
CA HIS A 263 -13.88 -8.85 16.71
C HIS A 263 -13.34 -7.43 16.46
N LEU A 264 -14.18 -6.42 16.60
CA LEU A 264 -13.82 -5.04 16.27
C LEU A 264 -13.23 -4.31 17.49
N PRO A 265 -12.36 -3.30 17.28
CA PRO A 265 -11.87 -2.45 18.37
C PRO A 265 -13.02 -1.74 19.10
N SER A 266 -12.86 -1.54 20.40
CA SER A 266 -13.75 -0.68 21.19
C SER A 266 -13.32 0.78 21.13
N THR A 267 -12.01 1.06 21.25
CA THR A 267 -11.50 2.42 21.22
C THR A 267 -10.30 2.60 20.29
N VAL A 268 -10.08 3.84 19.86
CA VAL A 268 -8.85 4.26 19.21
C VAL A 268 -8.37 5.59 19.75
N SER A 269 -7.07 5.72 19.98
CA SER A 269 -6.38 6.96 20.33
C SER A 269 -5.14 7.15 19.47
N SER A 270 -4.73 8.40 19.24
CA SER A 270 -3.58 8.71 18.42
C SER A 270 -2.85 9.96 18.88
N SER A 271 -1.53 9.96 18.71
CA SER A 271 -0.66 11.10 18.95
C SER A 271 0.41 11.15 17.86
N GLY A 272 0.66 12.33 17.33
CA GLY A 272 1.67 12.53 16.29
C GLY A 272 1.77 13.98 15.85
N SER A 273 2.90 14.32 15.26
CA SER A 273 3.13 15.68 14.77
C SER A 273 4.30 15.75 13.77
N LEU A 274 4.42 16.87 13.08
CA LEU A 274 5.64 17.23 12.36
C LEU A 274 6.69 17.71 13.36
N GLN A 275 7.67 16.87 13.67
CA GLN A 275 8.68 17.12 14.70
C GLN A 275 10.00 17.64 14.14
N PHE A 276 10.45 17.07 13.04
CA PHE A 276 11.81 17.25 12.52
C PHE A 276 11.89 18.12 11.25
N TYR A 277 11.12 17.81 10.21
CA TYR A 277 11.23 18.48 8.91
C TYR A 277 10.54 19.85 8.90
N LYS A 278 11.04 20.78 9.71
CA LYS A 278 10.49 22.13 9.87
C LYS A 278 11.59 23.18 10.01
N LYS A 279 11.27 24.43 9.70
CA LYS A 279 12.22 25.57 9.65
C LYS A 279 13.03 25.74 10.93
N SER A 280 12.43 25.51 12.10
CA SER A 280 13.12 25.63 13.41
C SER A 280 14.24 24.59 13.62
N ARG A 281 14.30 23.53 12.80
CA ARG A 281 15.33 22.49 12.83
C ARG A 281 16.41 22.68 11.78
N LYS A 282 16.34 23.74 10.97
CA LYS A 282 17.33 24.02 9.93
C LYS A 282 18.71 24.26 10.55
N PRO A 283 19.79 23.60 10.08
CA PRO A 283 21.14 23.85 10.56
C PRO A 283 21.57 25.30 10.30
N LYS A 284 22.13 25.98 11.29
CA LYS A 284 22.60 27.36 11.17
C LYS A 284 23.58 27.57 10.02
N ALA A 285 24.44 26.58 9.76
CA ALA A 285 25.40 26.63 8.67
C ALA A 285 24.78 26.63 7.27
N ALA A 286 23.49 26.26 7.14
CA ALA A 286 22.77 26.36 5.87
C ALA A 286 22.37 27.81 5.51
N GLY A 287 22.45 28.74 6.46
CA GLY A 287 22.09 30.14 6.26
C GLY A 287 20.68 30.32 5.68
N ASP A 288 20.52 31.25 4.77
CA ASP A 288 19.22 31.56 4.14
C ASP A 288 18.90 30.68 2.90
N ALA A 289 19.74 29.68 2.62
CA ALA A 289 19.54 28.83 1.44
C ALA A 289 18.21 28.06 1.53
N THR A 290 17.37 28.19 0.52
CA THR A 290 16.08 27.50 0.36
C THR A 290 16.17 26.26 -0.53
N ASN A 291 17.21 26.18 -1.39
CA ASN A 291 17.46 25.08 -2.30
C ASN A 291 18.79 24.38 -1.98
N CYS A 292 18.83 23.06 -2.09
CA CYS A 292 20.03 22.27 -1.79
C CYS A 292 21.22 22.60 -2.69
N LEU A 293 20.99 23.00 -3.97
CA LEU A 293 22.10 23.28 -4.91
C LEU A 293 22.83 24.60 -4.57
N SER A 294 22.13 25.58 -3.99
CA SER A 294 22.71 26.84 -3.52
C SER A 294 23.21 26.78 -2.05
N CYS A 295 22.90 25.70 -1.33
CA CYS A 295 23.21 25.57 0.08
C CYS A 295 24.74 25.41 0.32
N PRO A 296 25.37 26.19 1.23
CA PRO A 296 26.79 26.09 1.52
C PRO A 296 27.20 24.71 2.09
N VAL A 297 26.30 24.02 2.81
CA VAL A 297 26.56 22.70 3.43
C VAL A 297 26.03 21.52 2.61
N LYS A 298 25.76 21.71 1.32
CA LYS A 298 25.17 20.66 0.45
C LYS A 298 26.00 19.38 0.33
N GLN A 299 27.28 19.42 0.59
CA GLN A 299 28.17 18.25 0.52
C GLN A 299 28.08 17.39 1.77
N ASP A 300 27.77 17.99 2.93
CA ASP A 300 27.79 17.32 4.23
C ASP A 300 26.37 17.02 4.73
N CYS A 301 25.35 17.64 4.12
CA CYS A 301 23.95 17.45 4.50
C CYS A 301 23.40 16.13 3.97
N MET A 302 23.02 15.22 4.87
CA MET A 302 22.43 13.93 4.49
C MET A 302 21.11 14.07 3.69
N TYR A 303 20.38 15.18 3.86
CA TYR A 303 19.14 15.46 3.14
C TYR A 303 19.35 16.20 1.80
N SER A 304 20.59 16.41 1.39
CA SER A 304 20.90 17.11 0.14
C SER A 304 20.23 16.41 -1.05
N SER A 305 19.43 17.13 -1.81
CA SER A 305 18.80 16.60 -3.02
C SER A 305 19.83 16.10 -4.03
N LYS A 306 21.01 16.76 -4.10
CA LYS A 306 22.12 16.30 -4.92
C LYS A 306 22.64 14.93 -4.47
N MET A 307 22.74 14.70 -3.15
CA MET A 307 23.18 13.38 -2.64
C MET A 307 22.14 12.30 -2.88
N ILE A 308 20.86 12.62 -2.73
CA ILE A 308 19.77 11.64 -2.86
C ILE A 308 19.54 11.28 -4.33
N TYR A 309 19.38 12.28 -5.21
CA TYR A 309 18.92 12.04 -6.59
C TYR A 309 20.05 11.89 -7.61
N VAL A 310 21.22 12.46 -7.34
CA VAL A 310 22.37 12.39 -8.25
C VAL A 310 23.44 11.43 -7.71
N GLY A 311 23.76 11.49 -6.41
CA GLY A 311 24.85 10.76 -5.82
C GLY A 311 24.72 9.23 -5.82
N SER A 312 25.83 8.55 -5.50
CA SER A 312 25.90 7.08 -5.53
C SER A 312 25.56 6.40 -4.20
N LYS A 313 25.36 7.16 -3.11
CA LYS A 313 25.08 6.58 -1.77
C LYS A 313 23.66 6.05 -1.60
N HIS A 314 22.74 6.55 -2.38
CA HIS A 314 21.34 6.13 -2.42
C HIS A 314 21.03 5.68 -3.85
N GLN A 315 19.77 5.58 -4.22
CA GLN A 315 19.36 5.14 -5.56
C GLN A 315 19.40 6.30 -6.58
N GLY A 316 20.45 7.15 -6.53
CA GLY A 316 20.61 8.29 -7.41
C GLY A 316 21.17 7.94 -8.79
N LEU A 317 21.19 8.92 -9.69
CA LEU A 317 21.57 8.76 -11.09
C LEU A 317 23.00 8.21 -11.29
N ASP A 318 23.94 8.58 -10.42
CA ASP A 318 25.34 8.12 -10.49
C ASP A 318 25.50 6.60 -10.20
N THR A 319 24.45 5.92 -9.71
CA THR A 319 24.38 4.45 -9.63
C THR A 319 23.97 3.80 -10.95
N GLY A 320 23.61 4.59 -11.96
CA GLY A 320 22.98 4.13 -13.21
C GLY A 320 21.45 4.04 -13.11
N ASN A 321 20.86 4.35 -11.95
CA ASN A 321 19.42 4.28 -11.73
C ASN A 321 18.69 5.43 -12.44
N THR A 322 17.74 5.08 -13.30
CA THR A 322 16.81 6.00 -13.96
C THR A 322 15.37 5.80 -13.49
N HIS A 323 15.15 4.81 -12.61
CA HIS A 323 13.84 4.51 -12.02
C HIS A 323 13.61 5.32 -10.73
N TRP A 324 12.73 4.85 -9.84
CA TRP A 324 12.49 5.49 -8.55
C TRP A 324 13.79 5.61 -7.72
N PRO A 325 14.12 6.75 -7.10
CA PRO A 325 13.35 8.00 -7.03
C PRO A 325 13.62 8.98 -8.20
N VAL A 326 14.58 8.73 -9.08
CA VAL A 326 15.00 9.64 -10.16
C VAL A 326 13.85 9.93 -11.14
N SER A 327 13.11 8.90 -11.55
CA SER A 327 11.97 9.04 -12.48
C SER A 327 10.77 9.80 -11.89
N ILE A 328 10.71 9.99 -10.58
CA ILE A 328 9.68 10.85 -9.96
C ILE A 328 10.07 12.33 -10.08
N VAL A 329 11.36 12.63 -9.97
CA VAL A 329 11.90 13.98 -10.16
C VAL A 329 11.85 14.38 -11.64
N MET A 330 12.23 13.47 -12.52
CA MET A 330 12.31 13.68 -13.96
C MET A 330 11.83 12.43 -14.71
N PRO A 331 10.52 12.37 -15.06
CA PRO A 331 9.91 11.18 -15.66
C PRO A 331 10.52 10.77 -17.01
N ASP A 332 10.98 11.75 -17.78
CA ASP A 332 11.55 11.60 -19.12
C ASP A 332 13.08 11.52 -19.12
N ILE A 333 13.74 11.26 -17.99
CA ILE A 333 15.20 11.20 -17.84
C ILE A 333 15.87 10.28 -18.90
N GLU A 334 15.18 9.23 -19.31
CA GLU A 334 15.70 8.28 -20.29
C GLU A 334 15.67 8.80 -21.72
N SER A 335 14.89 9.86 -22.01
CA SER A 335 14.87 10.52 -23.32
C SER A 335 16.14 11.33 -23.61
N PHE A 336 16.90 11.66 -22.57
CA PHE A 336 18.16 12.40 -22.69
C PHE A 336 19.33 11.46 -22.95
N ASP A 337 20.30 11.93 -23.76
CA ASP A 337 21.60 11.27 -23.92
C ASP A 337 22.24 11.04 -22.56
N LYS A 338 22.86 9.88 -22.34
CA LYS A 338 23.47 9.51 -21.04
C LYS A 338 24.36 10.60 -20.46
N GLY A 339 25.15 11.28 -21.32
CA GLY A 339 26.05 12.37 -20.90
C GLY A 339 25.33 13.65 -20.47
N LYS A 340 24.08 13.85 -20.86
CA LYS A 340 23.29 15.05 -20.55
C LYS A 340 22.30 14.85 -19.39
N ARG A 341 22.03 13.60 -18.99
CA ARG A 341 21.06 13.28 -17.94
C ARG A 341 21.34 13.98 -16.63
N LYS A 342 22.60 14.04 -16.23
CA LYS A 342 23.00 14.67 -14.98
C LYS A 342 22.74 16.17 -14.95
N ASP A 343 23.05 16.86 -16.03
CA ASP A 343 22.83 18.30 -16.14
C ASP A 343 21.34 18.61 -16.21
N ALA A 344 20.56 17.82 -16.94
CA ALA A 344 19.10 17.94 -17.00
C ALA A 344 18.47 17.75 -15.60
N LEU A 345 18.87 16.71 -14.89
CA LEU A 345 18.38 16.45 -13.52
C LEU A 345 18.79 17.58 -12.55
N LEU A 346 20.02 18.07 -12.64
CA LEU A 346 20.47 19.21 -11.82
C LEU A 346 19.70 20.48 -12.14
N SER A 347 19.35 20.72 -13.40
CA SER A 347 18.50 21.85 -13.80
C SER A 347 17.12 21.76 -13.15
N THR A 348 16.48 20.60 -13.18
CA THR A 348 15.19 20.36 -12.49
C THR A 348 15.32 20.57 -10.98
N LEU A 349 16.40 20.09 -10.36
CA LEU A 349 16.65 20.29 -8.94
C LEU A 349 17.01 21.73 -8.55
N ALA A 350 17.41 22.57 -9.50
CA ALA A 350 17.70 23.99 -9.26
C ALA A 350 16.41 24.83 -9.13
N GLU A 351 15.28 24.31 -9.59
CA GLU A 351 14.01 25.01 -9.50
C GLU A 351 13.58 25.19 -8.05
N ASP A 352 13.11 26.40 -7.71
CA ASP A 352 12.72 26.77 -6.36
C ASP A 352 11.58 27.80 -6.37
N TYR A 353 10.98 28.03 -5.22
CA TYR A 353 9.98 29.05 -5.02
C TYR A 353 10.38 30.01 -3.87
N ASN A 354 9.82 31.19 -3.88
CA ASN A 354 10.02 32.19 -2.84
C ASN A 354 8.68 32.85 -2.45
N GLU A 355 8.73 33.87 -1.62
CA GLU A 355 7.54 34.57 -1.10
C GLU A 355 6.68 35.20 -2.20
N SER A 356 7.26 35.54 -3.34
CA SER A 356 6.54 36.09 -4.51
C SER A 356 5.86 35.03 -5.38
N THR A 357 6.20 33.76 -5.20
CA THR A 357 5.59 32.67 -5.97
C THR A 357 4.15 32.43 -5.50
N PRO A 358 3.16 32.46 -6.39
CA PRO A 358 1.78 32.24 -6.01
C PRO A 358 1.60 30.90 -5.27
N LYS A 359 0.84 30.88 -4.16
CA LYS A 359 0.58 29.67 -3.40
C LYS A 359 -0.04 28.53 -4.23
N SER A 360 -0.84 28.89 -5.24
CA SER A 360 -1.39 27.93 -6.20
C SER A 360 -0.31 27.23 -7.01
N GLU A 361 0.73 27.96 -7.42
CA GLU A 361 1.87 27.41 -8.15
C GLU A 361 2.72 26.50 -7.26
N VAL A 362 2.99 26.95 -6.02
CA VAL A 362 3.72 26.13 -5.03
C VAL A 362 3.03 24.78 -4.79
N LYS A 363 1.70 24.77 -4.77
CA LYS A 363 0.89 23.57 -4.51
C LYS A 363 0.79 22.62 -5.71
N LYS A 364 0.87 23.13 -6.94
CA LYS A 364 0.64 22.35 -8.17
C LYS A 364 1.74 21.35 -8.49
N ARG A 365 2.94 21.56 -7.98
CA ARG A 365 4.10 20.73 -8.35
C ARG A 365 4.98 20.39 -7.16
N ASN A 366 5.83 19.39 -7.36
CA ASN A 366 6.83 18.98 -6.39
C ASN A 366 8.14 19.76 -6.57
N TRP A 367 8.84 20.04 -5.46
CA TRP A 367 10.05 20.87 -5.44
C TRP A 367 11.23 20.07 -4.87
N PHE A 368 11.71 19.09 -5.66
CA PHE A 368 12.69 18.10 -5.18
C PHE A 368 14.07 18.66 -4.84
N GLY A 369 14.42 19.85 -5.35
CA GLY A 369 15.65 20.56 -4.98
C GLY A 369 15.56 21.33 -3.67
N ARG A 370 14.35 21.59 -3.18
CA ARG A 370 14.13 22.41 -1.99
C ARG A 370 14.70 21.79 -0.72
N CYS A 371 15.19 22.65 0.18
CA CYS A 371 15.65 22.24 1.51
C CYS A 371 14.50 21.62 2.30
N VAL A 372 14.72 20.47 2.93
CA VAL A 372 13.68 19.78 3.73
C VAL A 372 13.18 20.60 4.92
N PHE A 373 13.95 21.59 5.37
CA PHE A 373 13.58 22.49 6.46
C PHE A 373 12.89 23.78 6.00
N GLU A 374 12.80 23.99 4.69
CA GLU A 374 12.15 25.15 4.04
C GLU A 374 10.99 24.70 3.11
N SER A 375 10.65 23.42 3.13
CA SER A 375 9.51 22.89 2.41
C SER A 375 8.19 23.33 3.07
N ASP A 376 7.11 23.28 2.30
CA ASP A 376 5.76 23.60 2.76
C ASP A 376 4.99 22.37 3.27
N ASN A 377 5.72 21.33 3.69
CA ASN A 377 5.15 20.12 4.26
C ASN A 377 4.52 20.35 5.65
N ASP A 378 3.42 19.66 5.92
CA ASP A 378 2.67 19.73 7.18
C ASP A 378 2.27 18.37 7.76
N VAL A 379 2.55 17.27 7.06
CA VAL A 379 2.21 15.92 7.52
C VAL A 379 3.08 15.46 8.70
N CYS A 380 2.54 14.58 9.55
CA CYS A 380 3.29 14.00 10.66
C CYS A 380 4.50 13.21 10.17
N ASP A 381 5.66 13.43 10.79
CA ASP A 381 6.88 12.62 10.56
C ASP A 381 7.13 11.59 11.68
N GLU A 382 6.27 11.61 12.69
CA GLU A 382 6.17 10.62 13.75
C GLU A 382 4.71 10.55 14.23
N GLN A 383 4.16 9.32 14.38
CA GLN A 383 2.80 9.12 14.87
C GLN A 383 2.62 7.75 15.52
N THR A 384 1.90 7.71 16.64
CA THR A 384 1.50 6.50 17.33
C THR A 384 -0.03 6.40 17.34
N VAL A 385 -0.55 5.19 17.08
CA VAL A 385 -1.98 4.87 17.18
C VAL A 385 -2.13 3.69 18.14
N THR A 386 -3.05 3.78 19.09
CA THR A 386 -3.39 2.67 19.99
C THR A 386 -4.86 2.31 19.80
N MET A 387 -5.12 1.03 19.60
CA MET A 387 -6.45 0.44 19.49
C MET A 387 -6.65 -0.56 20.60
N THR A 388 -7.83 -0.58 21.23
CA THR A 388 -8.19 -1.55 22.26
C THR A 388 -9.44 -2.35 21.86
N TRP A 389 -9.53 -3.57 22.32
CA TRP A 389 -10.68 -4.46 22.15
C TRP A 389 -11.16 -4.88 23.52
N ASP A 390 -12.43 -4.73 23.78
CA ASP A 390 -13.05 -5.28 24.99
C ASP A 390 -13.29 -6.78 24.85
N GLU A 391 -13.58 -7.45 25.95
CA GLU A 391 -14.03 -8.83 25.92
C GLU A 391 -15.34 -8.94 25.13
N ASP A 392 -15.42 -9.97 24.29
CA ASP A 392 -16.61 -10.28 23.51
C ASP A 392 -17.08 -11.69 23.89
N PRO A 393 -18.09 -11.82 24.76
CA PRO A 393 -18.62 -13.09 25.20
C PRO A 393 -19.50 -13.71 24.11
N LEU A 394 -18.91 -14.10 22.98
CA LEU A 394 -19.62 -14.93 22.01
C LEU A 394 -20.11 -16.20 22.73
N ASP A 395 -21.37 -16.60 22.49
CA ASP A 395 -21.89 -17.90 22.91
C ASP A 395 -21.05 -18.99 22.24
N SER A 396 -19.94 -19.34 22.87
CA SER A 396 -18.94 -20.23 22.31
C SER A 396 -19.27 -21.68 22.57
N ASN A 397 -19.73 -22.37 21.54
CA ASN A 397 -19.52 -23.81 21.41
C ASN A 397 -18.06 -24.15 20.99
N THR A 398 -17.12 -23.22 21.11
CA THR A 398 -15.72 -23.42 20.75
C THR A 398 -14.99 -24.14 21.87
N HIS A 399 -14.80 -25.44 21.71
CA HIS A 399 -14.05 -26.33 22.57
C HIS A 399 -12.53 -26.16 22.41
N TYR A 400 -11.96 -25.01 22.80
CA TYR A 400 -10.53 -24.94 23.03
C TYR A 400 -10.26 -25.12 24.54
N VAL A 401 -9.39 -26.05 24.89
CA VAL A 401 -9.09 -26.47 26.26
C VAL A 401 -8.61 -25.32 27.16
N ASN A 402 -8.11 -24.25 26.60
CA ASN A 402 -7.60 -23.06 27.29
C ASN A 402 -8.38 -21.77 26.97
N SER A 403 -9.48 -21.79 26.22
CA SER A 403 -10.26 -20.60 25.98
C SER A 403 -11.10 -20.23 27.17
N VAL A 404 -10.87 -19.09 27.76
CA VAL A 404 -11.85 -18.36 28.56
C VAL A 404 -13.05 -18.16 27.64
N GLY A 405 -14.24 -18.63 28.00
CA GLY A 405 -15.40 -18.65 27.11
C GLY A 405 -15.69 -17.29 26.46
N GLY A 406 -15.33 -17.13 25.18
CA GLY A 406 -15.43 -15.89 24.43
C GLY A 406 -14.08 -15.40 23.89
N ARG A 407 -14.09 -14.24 23.25
CA ARG A 407 -12.89 -13.54 22.76
C ARG A 407 -12.41 -12.55 23.82
N GLY A 408 -11.16 -12.71 24.28
CA GLY A 408 -10.57 -11.87 25.32
C GLY A 408 -10.29 -10.44 24.86
N SER A 409 -10.15 -9.54 25.84
CA SER A 409 -9.65 -8.19 25.60
C SER A 409 -8.23 -8.21 25.08
N LYS A 410 -7.89 -7.27 24.19
CA LYS A 410 -6.56 -7.17 23.57
C LYS A 410 -6.24 -5.74 23.16
N GLN A 411 -4.99 -5.49 22.81
CA GLN A 411 -4.53 -4.15 22.43
C GLN A 411 -3.55 -4.21 21.26
N ALA A 412 -3.56 -3.18 20.42
CA ALA A 412 -2.52 -2.97 19.41
C ALA A 412 -1.99 -1.56 19.49
N THR A 413 -0.67 -1.42 19.37
CA THR A 413 0.01 -0.13 19.19
C THR A 413 0.72 -0.12 17.87
N PHE A 414 0.42 0.87 17.05
CA PHE A 414 1.12 1.18 15.81
C PHE A 414 2.03 2.37 16.02
N HIS A 415 3.24 2.31 15.45
CA HIS A 415 4.19 3.43 15.45
C HIS A 415 4.77 3.66 14.06
N MET A 416 4.56 4.86 13.51
CA MET A 416 5.23 5.35 12.30
C MET A 416 6.37 6.28 12.67
N ILE A 417 7.56 6.07 12.12
CA ILE A 417 8.72 6.92 12.33
C ILE A 417 9.50 7.18 11.03
N ALA A 418 9.68 8.45 10.70
CA ALA A 418 10.47 8.86 9.54
C ALA A 418 11.97 8.75 9.78
N GLN A 419 12.45 9.11 10.98
CA GLN A 419 13.88 9.21 11.34
C GLN A 419 14.49 7.85 11.68
N THR A 420 14.67 7.01 10.66
CA THR A 420 15.27 5.68 10.81
C THR A 420 16.12 5.33 9.59
N LYS A 421 17.10 4.44 9.78
CA LYS A 421 17.89 3.85 8.68
C LYS A 421 17.09 2.80 7.91
N LYS A 422 16.17 2.10 8.58
CA LYS A 422 15.28 1.12 7.94
C LYS A 422 14.41 1.83 6.92
N GLN A 423 14.13 1.17 5.80
CA GLN A 423 13.31 1.74 4.74
C GLN A 423 12.14 0.82 4.48
N CYS A 424 11.01 1.10 5.15
CA CYS A 424 9.78 0.31 5.09
C CYS A 424 9.97 -1.17 5.50
N ASP A 425 11.08 -1.50 6.17
CA ASP A 425 11.33 -2.82 6.75
C ASP A 425 10.60 -2.90 8.10
N ARG A 426 9.32 -3.19 8.04
CA ARG A 426 8.40 -3.28 9.19
C ARG A 426 8.84 -4.34 10.18
N TYR A 427 8.45 -4.16 11.44
CA TYR A 427 8.62 -5.18 12.44
C TYR A 427 7.50 -5.12 13.49
N SER A 428 7.20 -6.29 14.07
CA SER A 428 6.15 -6.45 15.07
C SER A 428 6.62 -7.34 16.22
N TYR A 429 6.21 -6.98 17.42
CA TYR A 429 6.18 -7.85 18.58
C TYR A 429 4.73 -8.22 18.86
N ILE A 430 4.45 -9.51 19.00
CA ILE A 430 3.09 -10.05 19.22
C ILE A 430 3.15 -10.95 20.42
N TYR A 431 2.36 -10.65 21.42
CA TYR A 431 2.32 -11.36 22.70
C TYR A 431 1.02 -12.14 22.81
N GLY A 432 1.12 -13.42 23.13
CA GLY A 432 -0.01 -14.31 23.31
C GLY A 432 -0.01 -14.94 24.70
N THR A 433 -0.99 -15.80 24.94
CA THR A 433 -1.15 -16.52 26.21
C THR A 433 -0.15 -17.66 26.39
N GLU A 434 0.41 -18.20 25.30
CA GLU A 434 1.26 -19.40 25.30
C GLU A 434 2.65 -19.14 24.68
N GLY A 435 2.88 -17.96 24.15
CA GLY A 435 4.15 -17.62 23.52
C GLY A 435 4.20 -16.17 23.05
N GLU A 436 5.30 -15.82 22.40
CA GLU A 436 5.46 -14.53 21.73
C GLU A 436 6.10 -14.67 20.36
N ILE A 437 5.84 -13.70 19.50
CA ILE A 437 6.40 -13.63 18.14
C ILE A 437 7.14 -12.31 17.98
N TYR A 438 8.38 -12.38 17.47
CA TYR A 438 9.03 -11.28 16.79
C TYR A 438 9.00 -11.54 15.30
N ALA A 439 8.39 -10.61 14.54
CA ALA A 439 8.32 -10.68 13.08
C ALA A 439 8.90 -9.39 12.50
N ASP A 440 9.91 -9.52 11.66
CA ASP A 440 10.38 -8.42 10.82
C ASP A 440 9.96 -8.66 9.35
N SER A 441 10.42 -7.85 8.41
CA SER A 441 10.02 -8.02 7.00
C SER A 441 10.61 -9.28 6.32
N LYS A 442 11.36 -10.12 7.02
CA LYS A 442 12.12 -11.26 6.48
C LYS A 442 11.96 -12.55 7.26
N THR A 443 11.83 -12.43 8.57
CA THR A 443 11.81 -13.57 9.48
C THR A 443 10.64 -13.48 10.45
N ILE A 444 10.18 -14.64 10.94
CA ILE A 444 9.19 -14.77 11.99
C ILE A 444 9.80 -15.71 13.04
N THR A 445 10.07 -15.20 14.21
CA THR A 445 10.61 -15.98 15.34
C THR A 445 9.52 -16.14 16.39
N ILE A 446 9.27 -17.37 16.81
CA ILE A 446 8.29 -17.75 17.84
C ILE A 446 9.05 -18.27 19.05
N GLU A 447 8.69 -17.79 20.23
CA GLU A 447 9.13 -18.32 21.52
C GLU A 447 7.93 -18.95 22.24
N ASP A 448 8.01 -20.23 22.51
CA ASP A 448 6.98 -21.02 23.19
C ASP A 448 7.23 -21.00 24.68
N PHE A 449 6.25 -20.54 25.48
CA PHE A 449 6.42 -20.40 26.94
C PHE A 449 6.41 -21.74 27.67
N GLN A 450 5.75 -22.75 27.12
CA GLN A 450 5.63 -24.05 27.76
C GLN A 450 6.91 -24.87 27.60
N THR A 451 7.46 -24.87 26.40
CA THR A 451 8.65 -25.67 26.06
C THR A 451 9.96 -24.90 26.20
N GLY A 452 9.93 -23.57 26.14
CA GLY A 452 11.11 -22.69 26.00
C GLY A 452 11.82 -22.81 24.67
N GLU A 453 11.19 -23.47 23.68
CA GLU A 453 11.76 -23.58 22.33
C GLU A 453 11.59 -22.29 21.53
N THR A 454 12.62 -21.95 20.77
CA THR A 454 12.59 -20.85 19.78
C THR A 454 12.58 -21.43 18.37
N LYS A 455 11.59 -21.02 17.56
CA LYS A 455 11.46 -21.44 16.15
C LYS A 455 11.52 -20.21 15.23
N THR A 456 12.36 -20.25 14.19
CA THR A 456 12.46 -19.15 13.22
C THR A 456 12.07 -19.64 11.84
N PHE A 457 11.15 -18.91 11.22
CA PHE A 457 10.69 -19.11 9.84
C PHE A 457 11.27 -18.02 8.95
N LYS A 458 11.71 -18.40 7.75
CA LYS A 458 12.22 -17.49 6.70
C LYS A 458 11.41 -17.68 5.42
N PRO A 459 10.22 -17.06 5.32
CA PRO A 459 9.42 -17.18 4.12
C PRO A 459 10.19 -16.68 2.89
N ARG A 460 10.12 -17.43 1.80
CA ARG A 460 10.78 -17.04 0.56
C ARG A 460 10.10 -15.81 0.00
N LEU A 461 10.81 -14.68 -0.05
CA LEU A 461 10.33 -13.43 -0.60
C LEU A 461 10.64 -13.36 -2.09
N GLU A 462 9.66 -12.96 -2.89
CA GLU A 462 9.90 -12.63 -4.29
C GLU A 462 10.65 -11.30 -4.39
N SER A 463 11.53 -11.16 -5.38
CA SER A 463 12.44 -10.01 -5.52
C SER A 463 11.78 -8.70 -5.92
N LEU A 464 10.47 -8.70 -6.21
CA LEU A 464 9.70 -7.53 -6.61
C LEU A 464 8.97 -6.94 -5.39
N GLY A 465 8.93 -5.62 -5.30
CA GLY A 465 8.39 -4.73 -4.27
C GLY A 465 7.55 -5.30 -3.11
N HIS A 466 7.64 -4.66 -1.95
CA HIS A 466 6.88 -5.00 -0.73
C HIS A 466 6.98 -6.49 -0.31
N GLY A 467 8.18 -7.09 -0.44
CA GLY A 467 8.40 -8.49 -0.07
C GLY A 467 7.55 -9.50 -0.86
N GLY A 468 7.28 -9.20 -2.15
CA GLY A 468 6.44 -10.03 -3.03
C GLY A 468 4.95 -9.67 -3.03
N GLY A 469 4.52 -8.75 -2.16
CA GLY A 469 3.11 -8.36 -2.06
C GLY A 469 2.53 -7.76 -3.34
N ASP A 470 3.32 -7.01 -4.12
CA ASP A 470 2.88 -6.44 -5.41
C ASP A 470 2.53 -7.54 -6.43
N VAL A 471 3.35 -8.56 -6.50
CA VAL A 471 3.14 -9.73 -7.38
C VAL A 471 1.97 -10.56 -6.87
N GLY A 472 1.94 -10.82 -5.56
CA GLY A 472 0.86 -11.57 -4.93
C GLY A 472 -0.50 -10.94 -5.19
N LEU A 473 -0.67 -9.65 -4.90
CA LEU A 473 -1.91 -8.91 -5.15
C LEU A 473 -2.35 -9.00 -6.61
N THR A 474 -1.44 -8.68 -7.55
CA THR A 474 -1.75 -8.67 -8.98
C THR A 474 -2.17 -10.05 -9.46
N ARG A 475 -1.42 -11.09 -9.08
CA ARG A 475 -1.72 -12.47 -9.46
C ARG A 475 -3.07 -12.92 -8.93
N GLN A 476 -3.35 -12.70 -7.65
CA GLN A 476 -4.61 -13.10 -7.03
C GLN A 476 -5.81 -12.39 -7.66
N PHE A 477 -5.69 -11.09 -7.93
CA PHE A 477 -6.74 -10.36 -8.62
C PHE A 477 -7.02 -10.91 -10.01
N ILE A 478 -5.99 -11.15 -10.82
CA ILE A 478 -6.17 -11.68 -12.18
C ILE A 478 -6.74 -13.09 -12.15
N LEU A 479 -6.32 -13.94 -11.21
CA LEU A 479 -6.89 -15.27 -11.03
C LEU A 479 -8.37 -15.21 -10.64
N ALA A 480 -8.75 -14.28 -9.74
CA ALA A 480 -10.15 -14.06 -9.39
C ALA A 480 -10.98 -13.67 -10.62
N VAL A 481 -10.48 -12.73 -11.43
CA VAL A 481 -11.13 -12.32 -12.69
C VAL A 481 -11.25 -13.50 -13.67
N ASP A 482 -10.19 -14.29 -13.83
CA ASP A 482 -10.17 -15.47 -14.70
C ASP A 482 -11.22 -16.52 -14.25
N ARG A 483 -11.35 -16.75 -12.95
CA ARG A 483 -12.35 -17.66 -12.39
C ARG A 483 -13.78 -17.23 -12.70
N VAL A 484 -14.07 -15.94 -12.52
CA VAL A 484 -15.39 -15.41 -12.84
C VAL A 484 -15.65 -15.48 -14.34
N LYS A 485 -14.71 -14.94 -15.14
CA LYS A 485 -14.88 -14.83 -16.60
C LYS A 485 -14.93 -16.18 -17.31
N ASN A 486 -14.00 -17.08 -17.01
CA ASN A 486 -13.74 -18.28 -17.82
C ASN A 486 -14.19 -19.60 -17.18
N HIS A 487 -14.42 -19.59 -15.87
CA HIS A 487 -14.79 -20.80 -15.12
C HIS A 487 -16.19 -20.71 -14.49
N GLY A 488 -16.92 -19.60 -14.69
CA GLY A 488 -18.29 -19.44 -14.22
C GLY A 488 -18.42 -19.37 -12.68
N TRP A 489 -17.38 -18.96 -11.99
CA TRP A 489 -17.48 -18.81 -10.54
C TRP A 489 -18.30 -17.58 -10.16
N PRO A 490 -19.12 -17.68 -9.08
CA PRO A 490 -19.67 -16.48 -8.45
C PRO A 490 -18.55 -15.53 -8.04
N ALA A 491 -18.74 -14.23 -8.24
CA ALA A 491 -17.72 -13.25 -7.88
C ALA A 491 -17.43 -13.24 -6.37
N GLU A 492 -18.45 -13.44 -5.53
CA GLU A 492 -18.31 -13.57 -4.07
C GLU A 492 -17.33 -14.70 -3.69
N LYS A 493 -17.44 -15.85 -4.37
CA LYS A 493 -16.52 -16.97 -4.15
C LYS A 493 -15.09 -16.61 -4.56
N ALA A 494 -14.92 -15.99 -5.73
CA ALA A 494 -13.62 -15.56 -6.21
C ALA A 494 -13.01 -14.47 -5.33
N GLN A 495 -13.85 -13.55 -4.81
CA GLN A 495 -13.46 -12.52 -3.84
C GLN A 495 -12.93 -13.15 -2.54
N ALA A 496 -13.66 -14.11 -1.98
CA ALA A 496 -13.26 -14.76 -0.73
C ALA A 496 -11.97 -15.60 -0.88
N GLU A 497 -11.87 -16.40 -1.95
CA GLU A 497 -10.75 -17.35 -2.10
C GLU A 497 -9.45 -16.72 -2.61
N TYR A 498 -9.53 -15.69 -3.47
CA TYR A 498 -8.34 -15.08 -4.09
C TYR A 498 -8.00 -13.71 -3.55
N ILE A 499 -8.99 -12.83 -3.35
CA ILE A 499 -8.74 -11.49 -2.82
C ILE A 499 -8.60 -11.54 -1.30
N GLY A 500 -9.46 -12.32 -0.60
CA GLY A 500 -9.40 -12.47 0.85
C GLY A 500 -9.61 -11.17 1.61
N CYS A 501 -10.30 -10.21 0.99
CA CYS A 501 -10.62 -8.90 1.56
C CYS A 501 -11.95 -8.43 0.99
N THR A 502 -12.93 -8.19 1.83
CA THR A 502 -14.23 -7.66 1.40
C THR A 502 -14.17 -6.15 1.22
N LEU A 503 -15.12 -5.59 0.47
CA LEU A 503 -15.24 -4.15 0.31
C LEU A 503 -15.52 -3.46 1.66
N GLU A 504 -16.30 -4.12 2.55
CA GLU A 504 -16.54 -3.64 3.91
C GLU A 504 -15.26 -3.59 4.76
N GLU A 505 -14.40 -4.62 4.68
CA GLU A 505 -13.09 -4.60 5.36
C GLU A 505 -12.21 -3.45 4.88
N VAL A 506 -12.24 -3.15 3.57
CA VAL A 506 -11.52 -2.00 3.00
C VAL A 506 -12.03 -0.69 3.60
N ILE A 507 -13.36 -0.50 3.67
CA ILE A 507 -13.93 0.71 4.30
C ILE A 507 -13.54 0.76 5.78
N ARG A 508 -13.62 -0.36 6.49
CA ARG A 508 -13.31 -0.44 7.92
C ARG A 508 -11.86 -0.04 8.22
N SER A 509 -10.91 -0.52 7.42
CA SER A 509 -9.50 -0.16 7.62
C SER A 509 -9.22 1.31 7.36
N HIS A 510 -9.84 1.91 6.34
CA HIS A 510 -9.72 3.35 6.07
C HIS A 510 -10.45 4.19 7.12
N ALA A 511 -11.66 3.79 7.51
CA ALA A 511 -12.42 4.45 8.57
C ALA A 511 -11.64 4.50 9.90
N MET A 512 -10.92 3.42 10.25
CA MET A 512 -10.04 3.38 11.42
C MET A 512 -8.92 4.42 11.33
N VAL A 513 -8.34 4.64 10.15
CA VAL A 513 -7.36 5.70 9.94
C VAL A 513 -7.98 7.08 10.18
N PHE A 514 -9.18 7.34 9.65
CA PHE A 514 -9.86 8.63 9.87
C PHE A 514 -10.25 8.83 11.33
N ALA A 515 -10.68 7.79 12.04
CA ALA A 515 -10.95 7.84 13.47
C ALA A 515 -9.69 8.14 14.28
N ALA A 516 -8.55 7.52 13.92
CA ALA A 516 -7.25 7.80 14.54
C ALA A 516 -6.77 9.24 14.29
N GLU A 517 -7.02 9.79 13.08
CA GLU A 517 -6.71 11.19 12.79
C GLU A 517 -7.61 12.16 13.57
N GLU A 518 -8.89 11.86 13.72
CA GLU A 518 -9.80 12.62 14.57
C GLU A 518 -9.35 12.57 16.05
N ALA A 519 -8.97 11.38 16.54
CA ALA A 519 -8.40 11.22 17.88
C ALA A 519 -7.15 12.10 18.09
N ARG A 520 -6.25 12.13 17.10
CA ARG A 520 -5.02 12.94 17.13
C ARG A 520 -5.29 14.44 17.15
N THR A 521 -6.13 14.91 16.24
CA THR A 521 -6.42 16.35 16.06
C THR A 521 -7.22 16.91 17.22
N ASP A 522 -8.20 16.19 17.70
CA ASP A 522 -9.09 16.57 18.78
C ASP A 522 -8.51 16.23 20.17
N LYS A 523 -7.40 15.46 20.21
CA LYS A 523 -6.75 15.00 21.45
C LYS A 523 -7.71 14.25 22.37
N LYS A 524 -8.41 13.27 21.83
CA LYS A 524 -9.42 12.45 22.50
C LYS A 524 -9.22 10.97 22.26
N VAL A 525 -9.88 10.16 23.06
CA VAL A 525 -10.16 8.75 22.75
C VAL A 525 -11.46 8.71 21.96
N VAL A 526 -11.48 7.95 20.88
CA VAL A 526 -12.66 7.75 20.03
C VAL A 526 -13.25 6.38 20.35
N GLU A 527 -14.52 6.35 20.73
CA GLU A 527 -15.32 5.14 20.85
C GLU A 527 -15.70 4.66 19.45
N TRP A 528 -15.14 3.50 19.04
CA TRP A 528 -15.21 3.05 17.65
C TRP A 528 -16.63 2.83 17.15
N LYS A 529 -17.44 2.11 17.92
CA LYS A 529 -18.81 1.80 17.51
C LYS A 529 -19.65 3.04 17.32
N GLU A 530 -19.62 3.97 18.27
CA GLU A 530 -20.37 5.23 18.20
C GLU A 530 -19.90 6.09 17.03
N TRP A 531 -18.59 6.16 16.82
CA TRP A 531 -17.99 6.88 15.71
C TRP A 531 -18.39 6.29 14.36
N TRP A 532 -18.34 4.95 14.24
CA TRP A 532 -18.75 4.24 13.03
C TRP A 532 -20.22 4.50 12.71
N ASP A 533 -21.12 4.31 13.67
CA ASP A 533 -22.54 4.53 13.52
C ASP A 533 -22.87 5.98 13.09
N ALA A 534 -22.12 6.95 13.61
CA ALA A 534 -22.30 8.37 13.29
C ALA A 534 -21.72 8.81 11.93
N LYS A 535 -20.59 8.25 11.50
CA LYS A 535 -19.81 8.73 10.34
C LYS A 535 -19.95 7.84 9.10
N VAL A 536 -20.10 6.56 9.28
CA VAL A 536 -20.23 5.57 8.18
C VAL A 536 -21.67 5.06 8.10
N GLY A 537 -22.27 4.70 9.22
CA GLY A 537 -23.61 4.16 9.31
C GLY A 537 -23.71 2.73 8.78
N GLN A 538 -24.88 2.38 8.26
CA GLN A 538 -25.07 1.12 7.53
C GLN A 538 -24.59 1.29 6.08
N ILE A 539 -23.61 0.49 5.70
CA ILE A 539 -23.08 0.39 4.34
C ILE A 539 -23.48 -0.93 3.71
#